data_6bc2185a84a039decc43f1263709735f
#
_entry.id   6bc2185a84a039decc43f1263709735f
#
_cell.length_a   1.000
_cell.length_b   1.000
_cell.length_c   1.000
_cell.angle_alpha   90.00
_cell.angle_beta   90.00
_cell.angle_gamma   90.00
#
_symmetry.space_group_name_H-M   'P 1'
#
loop_
_entity.id
_entity.type
_entity.pdbx_description
1 polymer ?
#
loop_
_entity_poly.entity_id
_entity_poly.type
_entity_poly.pdbx_seq_one_letter_code
_entity_poly.pdbx_strand_id
1 'polypeptide(L)'
;MAITDVEFGEDVVIFHRDLVNLYGCTIGPHTRIGPFVEIQRGARIGASCKICSHSFICDGVVIEDEVMIAHGVMFTNGLLPQATNEDGSLQRDGDWELSPTLIRRRASIGSNATIVCGVTVGVEALVGAGAVVTRDVPDFAIVAGVPARVIGDVRERREQRSSKPAQVRPILETLNSETGS
;
A
#
# COMPACT_ATOMS: atom_id res chain seq x y z
N MET A 1 -20.27 5.98 -4.05
CA MET A 1 -18.85 6.02 -4.42
C MET A 1 -18.75 6.16 -5.92
N ALA A 2 -17.74 6.79 -6.46
CA ALA A 2 -17.70 7.17 -7.87
C ALA A 2 -16.34 6.89 -8.50
N ILE A 3 -16.36 6.74 -9.83
CA ILE A 3 -15.15 6.75 -10.67
C ILE A 3 -15.29 7.98 -11.58
N THR A 4 -14.43 8.97 -11.39
CA THR A 4 -14.52 10.27 -12.08
C THR A 4 -13.12 10.71 -12.53
N ASP A 5 -12.99 11.10 -13.82
CA ASP A 5 -11.75 11.62 -14.38
C ASP A 5 -10.53 10.70 -14.13
N VAL A 6 -10.68 9.41 -14.32
CA VAL A 6 -9.62 8.41 -14.14
C VAL A 6 -9.09 7.96 -15.50
N GLU A 7 -7.76 8.03 -15.65
CA GLU A 7 -7.08 7.46 -16.80
C GLU A 7 -6.74 5.98 -16.55
N PHE A 8 -7.34 5.08 -17.31
CA PHE A 8 -7.09 3.64 -17.20
C PHE A 8 -6.21 3.14 -18.34
N GLY A 9 -5.19 2.37 -17.98
CA GLY A 9 -4.50 1.51 -18.93
C GLY A 9 -5.36 0.32 -19.37
N GLU A 10 -4.80 -0.50 -20.24
CA GLU A 10 -5.44 -1.70 -20.76
C GLU A 10 -5.66 -2.75 -19.66
N ASP A 11 -6.76 -3.50 -19.73
CA ASP A 11 -7.08 -4.64 -18.85
C ASP A 11 -7.05 -4.34 -17.34
N VAL A 12 -7.38 -3.13 -16.92
CA VAL A 12 -7.56 -2.82 -15.49
C VAL A 12 -8.83 -3.49 -14.98
N VAL A 13 -8.69 -4.25 -13.88
CA VAL A 13 -9.80 -4.96 -13.24
C VAL A 13 -10.17 -4.29 -11.91
N ILE A 14 -11.42 -3.84 -11.79
CA ILE A 14 -11.99 -3.33 -10.54
C ILE A 14 -13.09 -4.30 -10.13
N PHE A 15 -12.89 -5.03 -9.02
CA PHE A 15 -13.78 -6.12 -8.62
C PHE A 15 -15.21 -5.67 -8.27
N HIS A 16 -15.36 -4.48 -7.70
CA HIS A 16 -16.66 -3.89 -7.34
C HIS A 16 -16.63 -2.40 -7.62
N ARG A 17 -16.96 -2.02 -8.85
CA ARG A 17 -16.88 -0.63 -9.33
C ARG A 17 -17.75 0.36 -8.54
N ASP A 18 -18.84 -0.10 -7.99
CA ASP A 18 -19.77 0.67 -7.15
C ASP A 18 -19.30 0.85 -5.70
N LEU A 19 -18.26 0.11 -5.28
CA LEU A 19 -17.68 0.17 -3.93
C LEU A 19 -16.32 0.84 -3.86
N VAL A 20 -15.86 1.51 -4.92
CA VAL A 20 -14.59 2.24 -4.93
C VAL A 20 -14.82 3.74 -5.12
N ASN A 21 -13.86 4.56 -4.68
CA ASN A 21 -13.83 6.00 -4.90
C ASN A 21 -12.52 6.37 -5.58
N LEU A 22 -12.54 6.50 -6.92
CA LEU A 22 -11.36 6.78 -7.74
C LEU A 22 -11.61 8.09 -8.50
N TYR A 23 -10.74 9.07 -8.35
CA TYR A 23 -10.93 10.34 -9.03
C TYR A 23 -9.63 11.07 -9.37
N GLY A 24 -9.53 11.58 -10.61
CA GLY A 24 -8.42 12.38 -11.10
C GLY A 24 -7.06 11.68 -11.02
N CYS A 25 -7.02 10.35 -11.04
CA CYS A 25 -5.82 9.54 -10.90
C CYS A 25 -5.52 8.76 -12.18
N THR A 26 -4.31 8.22 -12.28
CA THR A 26 -3.88 7.35 -13.40
C THR A 26 -3.63 5.94 -12.88
N ILE A 27 -4.13 4.93 -13.58
CA ILE A 27 -3.99 3.51 -13.24
C ILE A 27 -3.44 2.76 -14.45
N GLY A 28 -2.24 2.23 -14.31
CA GLY A 28 -1.53 1.51 -15.35
C GLY A 28 -2.17 0.16 -15.71
N PRO A 29 -1.78 -0.41 -16.87
CA PRO A 29 -2.38 -1.60 -17.43
C PRO A 29 -2.25 -2.82 -16.51
N HIS A 30 -3.20 -3.76 -16.67
CA HIS A 30 -3.27 -5.05 -15.94
C HIS A 30 -3.35 -4.93 -14.41
N THR A 31 -3.57 -3.72 -13.87
CA THR A 31 -3.69 -3.48 -12.43
C THR A 31 -5.06 -3.95 -11.91
N ARG A 32 -5.07 -4.49 -10.70
CA ARG A 32 -6.28 -5.01 -10.03
C ARG A 32 -6.59 -4.22 -8.77
N ILE A 33 -7.85 -3.80 -8.63
CA ILE A 33 -8.32 -2.98 -7.50
C ILE A 33 -9.45 -3.69 -6.79
N GLY A 34 -9.29 -3.89 -5.49
CA GLY A 34 -10.30 -4.46 -4.60
C GLY A 34 -11.40 -3.45 -4.22
N PRO A 35 -12.44 -3.91 -3.52
CA PRO A 35 -13.52 -3.04 -3.04
C PRO A 35 -13.04 -2.12 -1.91
N PHE A 36 -13.77 -1.03 -1.68
CA PHE A 36 -13.52 -0.03 -0.63
C PHE A 36 -12.14 0.63 -0.74
N VAL A 37 -11.58 0.69 -1.93
CA VAL A 37 -10.35 1.44 -2.22
C VAL A 37 -10.72 2.86 -2.59
N GLU A 38 -9.97 3.82 -2.03
CA GLU A 38 -9.98 5.20 -2.48
C GLU A 38 -8.61 5.57 -3.06
N ILE A 39 -8.63 6.17 -4.28
CA ILE A 39 -7.44 6.72 -4.94
C ILE A 39 -7.78 8.15 -5.38
N GLN A 40 -7.04 9.11 -4.83
CA GLN A 40 -7.30 10.52 -5.02
C GLN A 40 -6.62 11.10 -6.27
N ARG A 41 -7.04 12.32 -6.60
CA ARG A 41 -6.47 13.14 -7.68
C ARG A 41 -4.95 13.22 -7.54
N GLY A 42 -4.25 13.13 -8.68
CA GLY A 42 -2.79 13.24 -8.73
C GLY A 42 -2.04 11.96 -8.38
N ALA A 43 -2.68 10.97 -7.74
CA ALA A 43 -2.06 9.68 -7.49
C ALA A 43 -1.83 8.90 -8.80
N ARG A 44 -0.70 8.20 -8.87
CA ARG A 44 -0.31 7.42 -10.06
C ARG A 44 0.01 5.98 -9.65
N ILE A 45 -0.68 5.06 -10.28
CA ILE A 45 -0.49 3.62 -10.07
C ILE A 45 0.07 3.02 -11.35
N GLY A 46 1.19 2.32 -11.26
CA GLY A 46 1.85 1.65 -12.36
C GLY A 46 1.12 0.42 -12.88
N ALA A 47 1.78 -0.31 -13.77
CA ALA A 47 1.27 -1.51 -14.40
C ALA A 47 1.35 -2.74 -13.48
N SER A 48 0.45 -3.72 -13.68
CA SER A 48 0.46 -5.02 -13.00
C SER A 48 0.47 -4.94 -11.47
N CYS A 49 -0.07 -3.86 -10.91
CA CYS A 49 -0.20 -3.68 -9.48
C CYS A 49 -1.41 -4.43 -8.92
N LYS A 50 -1.36 -4.70 -7.62
CA LYS A 50 -2.48 -5.27 -6.88
C LYS A 50 -2.79 -4.39 -5.67
N ILE A 51 -3.90 -3.67 -5.73
CA ILE A 51 -4.39 -2.81 -4.65
C ILE A 51 -5.53 -3.53 -3.96
N CYS A 52 -5.30 -4.00 -2.73
CA CYS A 52 -6.30 -4.75 -1.98
C CYS A 52 -7.29 -3.82 -1.27
N SER A 53 -8.38 -4.40 -0.78
CA SER A 53 -9.51 -3.66 -0.21
C SER A 53 -9.14 -2.76 0.97
N HIS A 54 -9.93 -1.70 1.16
CA HIS A 54 -9.83 -0.73 2.27
C HIS A 54 -8.53 0.09 2.27
N SER A 55 -7.81 0.14 1.17
CA SER A 55 -6.60 0.98 1.07
C SER A 55 -6.95 2.39 0.62
N PHE A 56 -6.26 3.36 1.22
CA PHE A 56 -6.39 4.78 0.90
C PHE A 56 -5.08 5.30 0.31
N ILE A 57 -5.14 5.81 -0.92
CA ILE A 57 -4.00 6.33 -1.67
C ILE A 57 -4.31 7.78 -2.01
N CYS A 58 -3.67 8.69 -1.27
CA CYS A 58 -3.90 10.13 -1.40
C CYS A 58 -3.08 10.78 -2.53
N ASP A 59 -3.35 12.05 -2.79
CA ASP A 59 -2.57 12.88 -3.70
C ASP A 59 -1.08 12.87 -3.36
N GLY A 60 -0.23 12.96 -4.38
CA GLY A 60 1.24 12.92 -4.26
C GLY A 60 1.84 11.52 -4.13
N VAL A 61 1.02 10.46 -4.11
CA VAL A 61 1.53 9.08 -4.08
C VAL A 61 1.77 8.56 -5.49
N VAL A 62 2.99 8.06 -5.71
CA VAL A 62 3.39 7.36 -6.94
C VAL A 62 3.73 5.92 -6.58
N ILE A 63 3.06 4.98 -7.22
CA ILE A 63 3.29 3.54 -7.11
C ILE A 63 3.79 3.05 -8.46
N GLU A 64 5.03 2.54 -8.50
CA GLU A 64 5.61 1.96 -9.72
C GLU A 64 4.97 0.60 -10.06
N ASP A 65 5.47 -0.05 -11.10
CA ASP A 65 4.92 -1.30 -11.60
C ASP A 65 5.10 -2.50 -10.64
N GLU A 66 4.24 -3.49 -10.78
CA GLU A 66 4.32 -4.79 -10.10
C GLU A 66 4.26 -4.69 -8.54
N VAL A 67 3.73 -3.59 -8.01
CA VAL A 67 3.64 -3.36 -6.56
C VAL A 67 2.40 -4.04 -5.99
N MET A 68 2.57 -4.61 -4.78
CA MET A 68 1.46 -5.11 -3.98
C MET A 68 1.15 -4.17 -2.81
N ILE A 69 -0.05 -3.64 -2.77
CA ILE A 69 -0.63 -2.95 -1.63
C ILE A 69 -1.66 -3.88 -1.00
N ALA A 70 -1.38 -4.38 0.19
CA ALA A 70 -2.28 -5.28 0.90
C ALA A 70 -3.49 -4.54 1.51
N HIS A 71 -4.31 -5.23 2.28
CA HIS A 71 -5.57 -4.68 2.80
C HIS A 71 -5.35 -3.57 3.83
N GLY A 72 -6.14 -2.50 3.76
CA GLY A 72 -6.16 -1.45 4.78
C GLY A 72 -4.89 -0.60 4.87
N VAL A 73 -4.10 -0.53 3.81
CA VAL A 73 -2.91 0.33 3.78
C VAL A 73 -3.32 1.78 3.66
N MET A 74 -2.73 2.65 4.51
CA MET A 74 -3.00 4.07 4.58
C MET A 74 -1.78 4.89 4.19
N PHE A 75 -1.95 5.82 3.26
CA PHE A 75 -0.95 6.82 2.91
C PHE A 75 -1.34 8.18 3.50
N THR A 76 -0.35 8.99 3.84
CA THR A 76 -0.55 10.41 4.20
C THR A 76 0.15 11.31 3.18
N ASN A 77 -0.19 12.58 3.12
CA ASN A 77 0.39 13.52 2.15
C ASN A 77 0.80 14.87 2.75
N GLY A 78 0.54 15.08 4.05
CA GLY A 78 1.00 16.24 4.80
C GLY A 78 1.72 15.84 6.08
N LEU A 79 2.88 16.46 6.37
CA LEU A 79 3.67 16.19 7.57
C LEU A 79 3.06 16.82 8.82
N LEU A 80 2.43 17.98 8.68
CA LEU A 80 1.83 18.75 9.76
C LEU A 80 0.38 19.09 9.41
N PRO A 81 -0.53 18.09 9.38
CA PRO A 81 -1.91 18.33 8.95
C PRO A 81 -2.65 19.20 9.98
N GLN A 82 -3.33 20.22 9.50
CA GLN A 82 -4.18 21.10 10.29
C GLN A 82 -5.54 21.25 9.59
N ALA A 83 -6.58 21.46 10.37
CA ALA A 83 -7.92 21.69 9.82
C ALA A 83 -8.11 23.15 9.38
N THR A 84 -7.41 24.09 10.01
CA THR A 84 -7.58 25.52 9.79
C THR A 84 -6.25 26.23 9.60
N ASN A 85 -6.31 27.37 8.90
CA ASN A 85 -5.24 28.36 8.82
C ASN A 85 -5.14 29.16 10.14
N GLU A 86 -4.12 29.99 10.29
CA GLU A 86 -3.93 30.83 11.48
C GLU A 86 -5.08 31.82 11.73
N ASP A 87 -5.79 32.23 10.69
CA ASP A 87 -6.97 33.11 10.77
C ASP A 87 -8.28 32.39 11.14
N GLY A 88 -8.22 31.05 11.34
CA GLY A 88 -9.37 30.21 11.65
C GLY A 88 -10.18 29.75 10.45
N SER A 89 -9.83 30.11 9.22
CA SER A 89 -10.46 29.60 8.00
C SER A 89 -10.08 28.14 7.76
N LEU A 90 -11.00 27.32 7.20
CA LEU A 90 -10.69 25.95 6.82
C LEU A 90 -9.62 25.93 5.73
N GLN A 91 -8.62 25.07 5.91
CA GLN A 91 -7.61 24.83 4.89
C GLN A 91 -8.23 24.28 3.59
N ARG A 92 -7.70 24.74 2.46
CA ARG A 92 -8.08 24.34 1.10
C ARG A 92 -6.84 23.86 0.34
N ASP A 93 -7.03 23.36 -0.87
CA ASP A 93 -5.95 23.04 -1.79
C ASP A 93 -5.01 24.26 -1.94
N GLY A 94 -3.73 24.06 -1.67
CA GLY A 94 -2.70 25.11 -1.71
C GLY A 94 -2.36 25.77 -0.36
N ASP A 95 -3.14 25.54 0.68
CA ASP A 95 -2.87 26.09 2.02
C ASP A 95 -1.87 25.24 2.82
N TRP A 96 -1.47 24.08 2.30
CA TRP A 96 -0.54 23.15 2.92
C TRP A 96 0.44 22.57 1.91
N GLU A 97 1.59 22.11 2.39
CA GLU A 97 2.64 21.52 1.55
C GLU A 97 2.44 20.02 1.36
N LEU A 98 2.27 19.64 0.10
CA LEU A 98 2.19 18.24 -0.31
C LEU A 98 3.59 17.60 -0.27
N SER A 99 3.73 16.52 0.49
CA SER A 99 4.96 15.72 0.58
C SER A 99 4.80 14.41 -0.21
N PRO A 100 5.39 14.29 -1.42
CA PRO A 100 5.18 13.13 -2.28
C PRO A 100 5.80 11.85 -1.70
N THR A 101 5.15 10.73 -1.97
CA THR A 101 5.60 9.39 -1.56
C THR A 101 5.82 8.52 -2.79
N LEU A 102 6.93 7.76 -2.81
CA LEU A 102 7.27 6.85 -3.90
C LEU A 102 7.35 5.40 -3.41
N ILE A 103 6.54 4.53 -4.01
CA ILE A 103 6.65 3.08 -3.84
C ILE A 103 7.26 2.49 -5.10
N ARG A 104 8.48 2.00 -4.98
CA ARG A 104 9.25 1.53 -6.11
C ARG A 104 8.85 0.13 -6.55
N ARG A 105 9.26 -0.20 -7.77
CA ARG A 105 8.88 -1.42 -8.47
C ARG A 105 9.02 -2.68 -7.61
N ARG A 106 7.98 -3.55 -7.67
CA ARG A 106 7.91 -4.85 -7.00
C ARG A 106 7.94 -4.79 -5.47
N ALA A 107 7.82 -3.62 -4.87
CA ALA A 107 7.65 -3.53 -3.42
C ALA A 107 6.34 -4.17 -2.96
N SER A 108 6.31 -4.63 -1.72
CA SER A 108 5.12 -5.21 -1.09
C SER A 108 4.83 -4.51 0.23
N ILE A 109 3.64 -3.94 0.36
CA ILE A 109 3.20 -3.25 1.56
C ILE A 109 2.19 -4.14 2.28
N GLY A 110 2.52 -4.55 3.50
CA GLY A 110 1.69 -5.44 4.33
C GLY A 110 0.41 -4.79 4.83
N SER A 111 -0.58 -5.62 5.15
CA SER A 111 -1.91 -5.16 5.59
C SER A 111 -1.83 -4.23 6.79
N ASN A 112 -2.69 -3.19 6.79
CA ASN A 112 -2.79 -2.18 7.83
C ASN A 112 -1.49 -1.41 8.10
N ALA A 113 -0.55 -1.40 7.15
CA ALA A 113 0.61 -0.51 7.26
C ALA A 113 0.21 0.93 6.98
N THR A 114 0.89 1.86 7.65
CA THR A 114 0.78 3.30 7.40
C THR A 114 2.08 3.81 6.79
N ILE A 115 1.99 4.48 5.65
CA ILE A 115 3.13 5.11 4.98
C ILE A 115 3.02 6.61 5.19
N VAL A 116 3.92 7.14 6.01
CA VAL A 116 4.01 8.60 6.24
C VAL A 116 4.57 9.24 4.97
N CYS A 117 4.04 10.41 4.61
CA CYS A 117 4.44 11.12 3.41
C CYS A 117 5.93 11.49 3.37
N GLY A 118 6.44 11.75 2.18
CA GLY A 118 7.82 12.15 1.96
C GLY A 118 8.83 10.99 1.96
N VAL A 119 8.37 9.72 2.01
CA VAL A 119 9.27 8.56 2.02
C VAL A 119 9.31 7.86 0.67
N THR A 120 10.45 7.20 0.41
CA THR A 120 10.61 6.25 -0.69
C THR A 120 10.68 4.84 -0.11
N VAL A 121 9.82 3.93 -0.61
CA VAL A 121 9.97 2.49 -0.37
C VAL A 121 10.70 1.87 -1.55
N GLY A 122 11.86 1.29 -1.30
CA GLY A 122 12.80 0.79 -2.32
C GLY A 122 12.28 -0.38 -3.15
N VAL A 123 13.03 -0.67 -4.21
CA VAL A 123 12.72 -1.78 -5.14
C VAL A 123 12.68 -3.11 -4.40
N GLU A 124 11.63 -3.91 -4.64
CA GLU A 124 11.42 -5.22 -4.02
C GLU A 124 11.44 -5.22 -2.48
N ALA A 125 11.35 -4.04 -1.84
CA ALA A 125 11.26 -3.96 -0.38
C ALA A 125 9.94 -4.56 0.13
N LEU A 126 9.96 -5.04 1.37
CA LEU A 126 8.79 -5.60 2.04
C LEU A 126 8.52 -4.83 3.34
N VAL A 127 7.36 -4.21 3.41
CA VAL A 127 6.84 -3.58 4.62
C VAL A 127 5.93 -4.58 5.33
N GLY A 128 6.25 -4.92 6.57
CA GLY A 128 5.45 -5.83 7.39
C GLY A 128 4.06 -5.29 7.70
N ALA A 129 3.12 -6.21 7.94
CA ALA A 129 1.76 -5.83 8.33
C ALA A 129 1.76 -4.99 9.62
N GLY A 130 0.91 -3.97 9.68
CA GLY A 130 0.79 -3.05 10.82
C GLY A 130 1.98 -2.13 11.05
N ALA A 131 2.94 -2.08 10.14
CA ALA A 131 4.10 -1.21 10.27
C ALA A 131 3.75 0.27 10.02
N VAL A 132 4.45 1.19 10.69
CA VAL A 132 4.38 2.63 10.42
C VAL A 132 5.72 3.08 9.84
N VAL A 133 5.74 3.32 8.53
CA VAL A 133 6.94 3.73 7.79
C VAL A 133 7.09 5.24 7.88
N THR A 134 8.14 5.70 8.55
CA THR A 134 8.43 7.12 8.82
C THR A 134 9.72 7.62 8.18
N ARG A 135 10.43 6.75 7.43
CA ARG A 135 11.70 7.04 6.75
C ARG A 135 11.82 6.16 5.52
N ASP A 136 12.70 6.53 4.62
CA ASP A 136 13.01 5.73 3.43
C ASP A 136 13.37 4.29 3.79
N VAL A 137 12.86 3.38 2.95
CA VAL A 137 13.13 1.95 3.04
C VAL A 137 14.08 1.57 1.92
N PRO A 138 15.26 1.01 2.21
CA PRO A 138 16.21 0.60 1.18
C PRO A 138 15.65 -0.48 0.24
N ASP A 139 16.23 -0.58 -0.95
CA ASP A 139 15.93 -1.67 -1.87
C ASP A 139 16.16 -3.02 -1.18
N PHE A 140 15.26 -3.97 -1.42
CA PHE A 140 15.25 -5.34 -0.86
C PHE A 140 15.10 -5.44 0.66
N ALA A 141 15.04 -4.32 1.40
CA ALA A 141 14.90 -4.39 2.85
C ALA A 141 13.54 -4.93 3.28
N ILE A 142 13.54 -5.68 4.37
CA ILE A 142 12.33 -6.04 5.12
C ILE A 142 12.26 -5.11 6.33
N VAL A 143 11.16 -4.35 6.43
CA VAL A 143 10.92 -3.45 7.57
C VAL A 143 9.63 -3.83 8.29
N ALA A 144 9.59 -3.67 9.62
CA ALA A 144 8.40 -3.90 10.43
C ALA A 144 8.42 -3.06 11.71
N GLY A 145 7.27 -2.96 12.37
CA GLY A 145 7.09 -2.29 13.66
C GLY A 145 6.64 -0.85 13.57
N VAL A 146 6.51 -0.20 14.74
CA VAL A 146 6.06 1.19 14.93
C VAL A 146 7.06 1.91 15.85
N PRO A 147 7.86 2.84 15.30
CA PRO A 147 8.10 3.08 13.88
C PRO A 147 8.84 1.90 13.22
N ALA A 148 8.66 1.73 11.91
CA ALA A 148 9.27 0.64 11.15
C ALA A 148 10.80 0.68 11.20
N ARG A 149 11.41 -0.50 11.34
CA ARG A 149 12.87 -0.69 11.34
C ARG A 149 13.23 -1.85 10.40
N VAL A 150 14.41 -1.80 9.82
CA VAL A 150 14.96 -2.89 9.01
C VAL A 150 15.17 -4.11 9.90
N ILE A 151 14.59 -5.24 9.51
CA ILE A 151 14.66 -6.52 10.22
C ILE A 151 15.19 -7.66 9.36
N GLY A 152 15.56 -7.38 8.11
CA GLY A 152 16.11 -8.38 7.20
C GLY A 152 16.17 -7.91 5.76
N ASP A 153 16.47 -8.87 4.87
CA ASP A 153 16.56 -8.72 3.43
C ASP A 153 15.69 -9.76 2.72
N VAL A 154 14.93 -9.33 1.71
CA VAL A 154 14.01 -10.19 0.95
C VAL A 154 14.76 -11.30 0.22
N ARG A 155 15.98 -11.05 -0.27
CA ARG A 155 16.80 -12.01 -1.01
C ARG A 155 17.20 -13.17 -0.11
N GLU A 156 17.67 -12.90 1.08
CA GLU A 156 18.02 -13.92 2.08
C GLU A 156 16.80 -14.76 2.48
N ARG A 157 15.64 -14.12 2.65
CA ARG A 157 14.39 -14.81 2.97
C ARG A 157 13.92 -15.73 1.84
N ARG A 158 14.11 -15.34 0.59
CA ARG A 158 13.80 -16.19 -0.59
C ARG A 158 14.72 -17.40 -0.66
N GLU A 159 16.01 -17.23 -0.43
CA GLU A 159 16.99 -18.33 -0.39
C GLU A 159 16.66 -19.33 0.71
N GLN A 160 16.39 -18.87 1.92
CA GLN A 160 15.99 -19.72 3.05
C GLN A 160 14.69 -20.51 2.77
N ARG A 161 13.77 -19.93 2.02
CA ARG A 161 12.51 -20.57 1.62
C ARG A 161 12.72 -21.65 0.55
N SER A 162 13.63 -21.42 -0.37
CA SER A 162 13.97 -22.38 -1.45
C SER A 162 14.74 -23.58 -0.91
N SER A 163 15.47 -23.42 0.19
CA SER A 163 16.25 -24.49 0.83
C SER A 163 15.45 -25.35 1.82
N LYS A 164 14.25 -24.93 2.24
CA LYS A 164 13.36 -25.69 3.13
C LYS A 164 12.15 -26.18 2.35
N PRO A 165 11.87 -27.51 2.30
CA PRO A 165 10.60 -27.99 1.75
C PRO A 165 9.45 -27.36 2.54
N ALA A 166 8.42 -26.91 1.82
CA ALA A 166 7.24 -26.28 2.40
C ALA A 166 6.57 -27.23 3.40
N GLN A 167 6.82 -27.07 4.68
CA GLN A 167 5.98 -27.64 5.72
C GLN A 167 4.70 -26.82 5.78
N VAL A 168 3.75 -27.13 4.90
CA VAL A 168 2.36 -26.76 5.10
C VAL A 168 1.86 -27.64 6.23
N ARG A 169 1.85 -27.15 7.47
CA ARG A 169 1.06 -27.82 8.52
C ARG A 169 -0.41 -27.60 8.15
N PRO A 170 -1.17 -28.69 7.89
CA PRO A 170 -2.61 -28.55 7.67
C PRO A 170 -3.24 -28.07 8.99
N ILE A 171 -3.76 -26.84 8.99
CA ILE A 171 -4.47 -26.26 10.15
C ILE A 171 -5.67 -27.13 10.56
N LEU A 172 -6.19 -27.96 9.65
CA LEU A 172 -7.31 -28.88 9.88
C LEU A 172 -7.01 -30.08 10.77
N GLU A 173 -5.76 -30.49 10.97
CA GLU A 173 -5.45 -31.63 11.85
C GLU A 173 -5.47 -31.26 13.35
N THR A 174 -5.27 -29.98 13.67
CA THR A 174 -5.28 -29.52 15.08
C THR A 174 -6.70 -29.39 15.64
N LEU A 175 -7.70 -29.18 14.81
CA LEU A 175 -9.10 -29.02 15.24
C LEU A 175 -9.80 -30.36 15.53
N ASN A 176 -9.33 -31.47 14.97
CA ASN A 176 -9.91 -32.79 15.18
C ASN A 176 -9.36 -33.54 16.40
N SER A 177 -8.28 -33.07 17.01
CA SER A 177 -7.70 -33.71 18.21
C SER A 177 -8.31 -33.22 19.54
N GLU A 178 -9.09 -32.12 19.53
CA GLU A 178 -9.70 -31.55 20.73
C GLU A 178 -11.21 -31.90 20.93
N THR A 179 -11.82 -32.64 19.99
CA THR A 179 -13.25 -33.03 20.10
C THR A 179 -13.45 -34.50 20.48
N GLY A 180 -12.43 -35.19 20.95
CA GLY A 180 -12.46 -36.60 21.37
C GLY A 180 -12.20 -36.79 22.86
N SER A 181 -13.13 -36.34 23.70
CA SER A 181 -13.25 -36.77 25.12
C SER A 181 -14.67 -36.58 25.60
#